data_39db132ec4dc41708d762cc8bc9ffed5
#
_entry.id   39db132ec4dc41708d762cc8bc9ffed5
#
_cell.length_a   1.000
_cell.length_b   1.000
_cell.length_c   1.000
_cell.angle_alpha   90.00
_cell.angle_beta   90.00
_cell.angle_gamma   90.00
#
_symmetry.space_group_name_H-M   'P 1'
#
loop_
_entity.id
_entity.type
_entity.pdbx_description
1 polymer ?
#
loop_
_entity_poly.entity_id
_entity_poly.type
_entity_poly.pdbx_seq_one_letter_code
_entity_poly.pdbx_strand_id
1 'polypeptide(L)'
;CLLSRGLGDVYKRQGIINARITSKTFKRWMLFPNTAKKIFSLFNLFLTSNLETKKYLLRLNAKNIYFNGNIKLINKVGEQNIKSVNEKTLLNSRFWIAASTHEGEDDLCLKSHLKIKDKLEDIITIIAPRHIDRVIKIEKLCKKNNLNVQILSNNEKILKDKEIIIINSFGNLPEYFKYAKSVFIGKSTIKKLENVGGQNPIDAAKLGCKIYHGPYVYNFKDIYEILEKNNISKKIDNFEELGDHLIEDLKNSAKGDRQISSLINSLGQKTLTDTMKDCL
;
A
#
# COMPACT_ATOMS: atom_id res chain seq x y z
N CYS A 1 17.49 -28.90 23.68
CA CYS A 1 16.42 -27.87 23.79
C CYS A 1 15.41 -27.84 22.61
N LEU A 2 15.65 -28.60 21.54
CA LEU A 2 14.68 -28.73 20.41
C LEU A 2 13.48 -29.64 20.74
N LEU A 3 13.64 -30.57 21.66
CA LEU A 3 12.56 -31.48 22.11
C LEU A 3 11.50 -30.79 22.98
N SER A 4 11.84 -29.71 23.66
CA SER A 4 10.92 -28.95 24.51
C SER A 4 9.95 -28.07 23.69
N ARG A 5 10.30 -27.69 22.49
CA ARG A 5 9.39 -26.89 21.61
C ARG A 5 8.25 -27.73 21.04
N GLY A 6 8.50 -28.99 20.67
CA GLY A 6 7.48 -29.85 20.10
C GLY A 6 6.40 -30.25 21.11
N LEU A 7 6.77 -30.58 22.35
CA LEU A 7 5.82 -30.99 23.41
C LEU A 7 5.01 -29.79 23.96
N GLY A 8 5.57 -28.59 23.97
CA GLY A 8 4.86 -27.38 24.40
C GLY A 8 3.72 -26.97 23.46
N ASP A 9 3.85 -27.25 22.16
CA ASP A 9 2.85 -26.86 21.17
C ASP A 9 1.63 -27.78 21.14
N VAL A 10 1.75 -29.01 21.59
CA VAL A 10 0.64 -29.99 21.65
C VAL A 10 -0.41 -29.66 22.70
N TYR A 11 0.01 -28.98 23.79
CA TYR A 11 -0.87 -28.68 24.94
C TYR A 11 -1.30 -27.19 25.00
N LYS A 12 -0.77 -26.34 24.13
CA LYS A 12 -1.14 -24.91 24.08
C LYS A 12 -2.22 -24.68 23.06
N ARG A 13 -3.19 -23.83 23.41
CA ARG A 13 -4.18 -23.36 22.44
C ARG A 13 -3.47 -22.56 21.36
N GLN A 14 -3.75 -22.85 20.11
CA GLN A 14 -3.17 -22.16 18.96
C GLN A 14 -4.21 -21.31 18.25
N GLY A 15 -3.86 -20.06 17.98
CA GLY A 15 -4.69 -19.14 17.22
C GLY A 15 -3.95 -18.59 16.01
N ILE A 16 -4.68 -18.28 14.95
CA ILE A 16 -4.15 -17.59 13.76
C ILE A 16 -4.69 -16.18 13.75
N ILE A 17 -3.79 -15.19 13.87
CA ILE A 17 -4.12 -13.77 13.81
C ILE A 17 -3.84 -13.25 12.40
N ASN A 18 -4.70 -12.35 11.90
CA ASN A 18 -4.64 -11.78 10.56
C ASN A 18 -4.72 -12.87 9.45
N ALA A 19 -5.52 -13.90 9.71
CA ALA A 19 -5.70 -14.99 8.76
C ALA A 19 -6.18 -14.46 7.41
N ARG A 20 -5.55 -14.92 6.33
CA ARG A 20 -5.94 -14.61 4.97
C ARG A 20 -5.81 -15.82 4.06
N ILE A 21 -6.92 -16.19 3.42
CA ILE A 21 -6.99 -17.23 2.41
C ILE A 21 -7.53 -16.61 1.13
N THR A 22 -6.77 -16.72 0.03
CA THR A 22 -7.22 -16.28 -1.29
C THR A 22 -8.09 -17.35 -1.94
N SER A 23 -8.93 -16.97 -2.91
CA SER A 23 -9.73 -17.91 -3.70
C SER A 23 -8.88 -19.04 -4.31
N LYS A 24 -7.70 -18.71 -4.84
CA LYS A 24 -6.74 -19.67 -5.39
C LYS A 24 -6.25 -20.68 -4.32
N THR A 25 -5.89 -20.18 -3.14
CA THR A 25 -5.44 -21.02 -2.02
C THR A 25 -6.58 -21.88 -1.51
N PHE A 26 -7.79 -21.34 -1.38
CA PHE A 26 -8.96 -22.08 -0.97
C PHE A 26 -9.28 -23.23 -1.94
N LYS A 27 -9.28 -22.98 -3.26
CA LYS A 27 -9.48 -24.02 -4.28
C LYS A 27 -8.44 -25.14 -4.17
N ARG A 28 -7.17 -24.83 -3.86
CA ARG A 28 -6.13 -25.85 -3.62
C ARG A 28 -6.41 -26.70 -2.38
N TRP A 29 -6.86 -26.09 -1.28
CA TRP A 29 -7.26 -26.85 -0.09
C TRP A 29 -8.45 -27.77 -0.37
N MET A 30 -9.37 -27.34 -1.23
CA MET A 30 -10.54 -28.14 -1.61
C MET A 30 -10.21 -29.36 -2.50
N LEU A 31 -8.97 -29.48 -3.01
CA LEU A 31 -8.51 -30.74 -3.65
C LEU A 31 -8.32 -31.87 -2.62
N PHE A 32 -8.05 -31.53 -1.36
CA PHE A 32 -7.87 -32.49 -0.26
C PHE A 32 -8.76 -32.10 0.95
N PRO A 33 -10.08 -32.14 0.81
CA PRO A 33 -11.00 -31.51 1.78
C PRO A 33 -10.91 -32.16 3.18
N ASN A 34 -10.71 -33.49 3.29
CA ASN A 34 -10.59 -34.17 4.57
C ASN A 34 -9.31 -33.74 5.31
N THR A 35 -8.18 -33.66 4.60
CA THR A 35 -6.91 -33.19 5.17
C THR A 35 -7.00 -31.75 5.59
N ALA A 36 -7.58 -30.88 4.74
CA ALA A 36 -7.80 -29.49 5.05
C ALA A 36 -8.63 -29.33 6.33
N LYS A 37 -9.78 -29.99 6.43
CA LYS A 37 -10.64 -29.98 7.62
C LYS A 37 -9.90 -30.43 8.89
N LYS A 38 -9.10 -31.48 8.82
CA LYS A 38 -8.27 -31.92 9.95
C LYS A 38 -7.26 -30.84 10.37
N ILE A 39 -6.54 -30.25 9.42
CA ILE A 39 -5.53 -29.25 9.74
C ILE A 39 -6.18 -28.01 10.36
N PHE A 40 -7.25 -27.46 9.76
CA PHE A 40 -7.90 -26.26 10.27
C PHE A 40 -8.62 -26.50 11.61
N SER A 41 -9.04 -27.72 11.93
CA SER A 41 -9.63 -28.06 13.23
C SER A 41 -8.61 -28.13 14.38
N LEU A 42 -7.31 -28.14 14.11
CA LEU A 42 -6.26 -28.11 15.14
C LEU A 42 -6.13 -26.72 15.80
N PHE A 43 -6.58 -25.67 15.12
CA PHE A 43 -6.50 -24.33 15.66
C PHE A 43 -7.76 -23.96 16.46
N ASN A 44 -7.56 -23.31 17.59
CA ASN A 44 -8.63 -22.92 18.51
C ASN A 44 -9.28 -21.59 18.16
N LEU A 45 -8.57 -20.72 17.41
CA LEU A 45 -9.01 -19.35 17.12
C LEU A 45 -8.51 -18.90 15.73
N PHE A 46 -9.39 -18.21 15.00
CA PHE A 46 -9.04 -17.54 13.74
C PHE A 46 -9.55 -16.09 13.77
N LEU A 47 -8.62 -15.15 13.77
CA LEU A 47 -8.91 -13.72 13.57
C LEU A 47 -8.61 -13.37 12.12
N THR A 48 -9.66 -13.14 11.33
CA THR A 48 -9.54 -12.97 9.88
C THR A 48 -9.36 -11.51 9.50
N SER A 49 -8.53 -11.27 8.49
CA SER A 49 -8.30 -9.93 7.93
C SER A 49 -9.43 -9.46 7.01
N ASN A 50 -10.27 -10.38 6.50
CA ASN A 50 -11.39 -10.07 5.62
C ASN A 50 -12.52 -11.11 5.72
N LEU A 51 -13.71 -10.70 5.26
CA LEU A 51 -14.92 -11.53 5.29
C LEU A 51 -14.84 -12.73 4.32
N GLU A 52 -14.12 -12.61 3.22
CA GLU A 52 -13.91 -13.71 2.27
C GLU A 52 -13.18 -14.89 2.94
N THR A 53 -12.11 -14.59 3.65
CA THR A 53 -11.35 -15.59 4.43
C THR A 53 -12.23 -16.24 5.51
N LYS A 54 -13.07 -15.46 6.21
CA LYS A 54 -14.04 -16.00 7.18
C LYS A 54 -14.95 -17.03 6.53
N LYS A 55 -15.50 -16.74 5.35
CA LYS A 55 -16.34 -17.68 4.58
C LYS A 55 -15.59 -18.95 4.18
N TYR A 56 -14.33 -18.82 3.77
CA TYR A 56 -13.50 -19.99 3.41
C TYR A 56 -13.18 -20.87 4.62
N LEU A 57 -12.82 -20.29 5.74
CA LEU A 57 -12.52 -21.02 6.97
C LEU A 57 -13.73 -21.78 7.51
N LEU A 58 -14.94 -21.20 7.45
CA LEU A 58 -16.17 -21.90 7.78
C LEU A 58 -16.36 -23.16 6.93
N ARG A 59 -16.11 -23.10 5.63
CA ARG A 59 -16.19 -24.26 4.73
C ARG A 59 -15.08 -25.30 4.97
N LEU A 60 -13.96 -24.90 5.58
CA LEU A 60 -12.85 -25.76 5.99
C LEU A 60 -13.04 -26.31 7.40
N ASN A 61 -14.23 -26.13 8.00
CA ASN A 61 -14.59 -26.64 9.33
C ASN A 61 -13.74 -26.03 10.48
N ALA A 62 -13.17 -24.84 10.28
CA ALA A 62 -12.52 -24.11 11.34
C ALA A 62 -13.55 -23.61 12.37
N LYS A 63 -13.12 -23.48 13.64
CA LYS A 63 -13.96 -23.03 14.77
C LYS A 63 -13.50 -21.67 15.27
N ASN A 64 -14.36 -20.96 16.02
CA ASN A 64 -14.04 -19.68 16.65
C ASN A 64 -13.41 -18.69 15.65
N ILE A 65 -14.18 -18.33 14.62
CA ILE A 65 -13.73 -17.47 13.53
C ILE A 65 -14.35 -16.09 13.69
N TYR A 66 -13.51 -15.08 13.94
CA TYR A 66 -13.92 -13.69 14.07
C TYR A 66 -13.33 -12.83 12.94
N PHE A 67 -13.99 -11.75 12.61
CA PHE A 67 -13.50 -10.76 11.65
C PHE A 67 -13.15 -9.47 12.40
N ASN A 68 -11.87 -9.22 12.60
CA ASN A 68 -11.36 -8.09 13.36
C ASN A 68 -10.70 -7.02 12.47
N GLY A 69 -10.65 -7.27 11.16
CA GLY A 69 -9.97 -6.38 10.22
C GLY A 69 -8.47 -6.70 10.07
N ASN A 70 -7.78 -5.83 9.34
CA ASN A 70 -6.39 -6.06 8.98
C ASN A 70 -5.45 -5.48 10.05
N ILE A 71 -4.68 -6.33 10.71
CA ILE A 71 -3.74 -5.94 11.78
C ILE A 71 -2.66 -4.95 11.31
N LYS A 72 -2.40 -4.86 10.00
CA LYS A 72 -1.49 -3.85 9.45
C LYS A 72 -1.95 -2.41 9.72
N LEU A 73 -3.23 -2.21 10.00
CA LEU A 73 -3.75 -0.90 10.46
C LEU A 73 -3.23 -0.50 11.84
N ILE A 74 -2.74 -1.43 12.65
CA ILE A 74 -2.25 -1.17 14.00
C ILE A 74 -0.83 -0.57 13.99
N ASN A 75 -0.01 -0.88 12.96
CA ASN A 75 1.36 -0.40 12.89
C ASN A 75 1.43 1.12 13.04
N LYS A 76 2.16 1.60 14.01
CA LYS A 76 2.43 3.04 14.15
C LYS A 76 3.52 3.42 13.16
N VAL A 77 3.18 4.24 12.18
CA VAL A 77 4.19 4.97 11.40
C VAL A 77 4.63 6.13 12.27
N GLY A 78 5.82 6.03 12.84
CA GLY A 78 6.35 7.05 13.76
C GLY A 78 6.78 8.30 12.98
N GLU A 79 5.86 9.22 12.75
CA GLU A 79 6.14 10.50 12.06
C GLU A 79 7.34 11.27 12.67
N GLN A 80 7.50 11.17 13.98
CA GLN A 80 8.57 11.87 14.73
C GLN A 80 9.97 11.36 14.37
N ASN A 81 10.11 10.11 13.94
CA ASN A 81 11.38 9.48 13.63
C ASN A 81 11.73 9.54 12.14
N ILE A 82 10.83 10.06 11.30
CA ILE A 82 11.04 10.17 9.86
C ILE A 82 11.83 11.46 9.59
N LYS A 83 13.11 11.31 9.30
CA LYS A 83 14.00 12.41 8.86
C LYS A 83 14.34 12.19 7.38
N SER A 84 14.36 13.28 6.61
CA SER A 84 14.79 13.26 5.22
C SER A 84 15.82 14.35 4.96
N VAL A 85 16.89 14.01 4.26
CA VAL A 85 17.87 15.01 3.78
C VAL A 85 17.24 16.00 2.78
N ASN A 86 16.09 15.63 2.22
CA ASN A 86 15.32 16.39 1.25
C ASN A 86 14.13 17.15 1.86
N GLU A 87 13.99 17.18 3.18
CA GLU A 87 12.87 17.82 3.86
C GLU A 87 12.60 19.24 3.36
N LYS A 88 13.63 20.10 3.34
CA LYS A 88 13.49 21.50 2.89
C LYS A 88 13.03 21.59 1.43
N THR A 89 13.54 20.74 0.55
CA THR A 89 13.15 20.69 -0.86
C THR A 89 11.69 20.25 -0.99
N LEU A 90 11.31 19.13 -0.32
CA LEU A 90 9.95 18.59 -0.37
C LEU A 90 8.90 19.54 0.22
N LEU A 91 9.26 20.31 1.26
CA LEU A 91 8.36 21.29 1.85
C LEU A 91 8.05 22.47 0.93
N ASN A 92 9.00 22.85 0.07
CA ASN A 92 8.92 24.02 -0.80
C ASN A 92 8.58 23.66 -2.26
N SER A 93 8.36 22.38 -2.57
CA SER A 93 8.04 21.92 -3.93
C SER A 93 6.61 21.43 -4.03
N ARG A 94 6.02 21.57 -5.22
CA ARG A 94 4.81 20.85 -5.59
C ARG A 94 5.21 19.49 -6.11
N PHE A 95 4.80 18.43 -5.43
CA PHE A 95 5.14 17.08 -5.86
C PHE A 95 4.06 16.06 -5.52
N TRP A 96 4.06 14.96 -6.22
CA TRP A 96 3.28 13.78 -5.94
C TRP A 96 4.14 12.52 -6.10
N ILE A 97 3.65 11.40 -5.62
CA ILE A 97 4.42 10.15 -5.58
C ILE A 97 3.69 9.05 -6.35
N ALA A 98 4.42 8.36 -7.21
CA ALA A 98 4.04 7.08 -7.79
C ALA A 98 4.78 5.96 -7.04
N ALA A 99 4.10 5.33 -6.09
CA ALA A 99 4.70 4.36 -5.17
C ALA A 99 4.50 2.93 -5.61
N SER A 100 5.55 2.12 -5.55
CA SER A 100 5.56 0.70 -5.86
C SER A 100 5.06 0.37 -7.27
N THR A 101 5.46 1.18 -8.26
CA THR A 101 5.08 1.00 -9.66
C THR A 101 5.61 -0.30 -10.24
N HIS A 102 4.83 -0.89 -11.15
CA HIS A 102 5.18 -2.06 -11.94
C HIS A 102 5.34 -1.69 -13.41
N GLU A 103 5.87 -2.61 -14.18
CA GLU A 103 6.07 -2.39 -15.62
C GLU A 103 4.76 -2.04 -16.32
N GLY A 104 4.77 -0.94 -17.07
CA GLY A 104 3.59 -0.36 -17.73
C GLY A 104 2.93 0.78 -16.96
N GLU A 105 3.08 0.86 -15.64
CA GLU A 105 2.54 1.96 -14.84
C GLU A 105 3.42 3.21 -14.89
N ASP A 106 4.70 3.06 -15.22
CA ASP A 106 5.61 4.19 -15.36
C ASP A 106 5.19 5.11 -16.51
N ASP A 107 4.74 4.55 -17.64
CA ASP A 107 4.22 5.32 -18.79
C ASP A 107 2.97 6.12 -18.39
N LEU A 108 2.05 5.50 -17.64
CA LEU A 108 0.88 6.18 -17.08
C LEU A 108 1.32 7.36 -16.20
N CYS A 109 2.28 7.15 -15.31
CA CYS A 109 2.78 8.20 -14.40
C CYS A 109 3.45 9.35 -15.16
N LEU A 110 4.27 9.06 -16.18
CA LEU A 110 4.93 10.09 -16.98
C LEU A 110 3.94 10.89 -17.84
N LYS A 111 2.93 10.24 -18.42
CA LYS A 111 1.85 10.94 -19.14
C LYS A 111 1.03 11.84 -18.22
N SER A 112 0.74 11.37 -17.00
CA SER A 112 0.09 12.21 -15.98
C SER A 112 0.97 13.40 -15.59
N HIS A 113 2.30 13.20 -15.44
CA HIS A 113 3.24 14.29 -15.18
C HIS A 113 3.21 15.35 -16.29
N LEU A 114 3.28 14.95 -17.56
CA LEU A 114 3.22 15.86 -18.70
C LEU A 114 1.93 16.69 -18.69
N LYS A 115 0.78 16.02 -18.47
CA LYS A 115 -0.51 16.70 -18.35
C LYS A 115 -0.54 17.73 -17.19
N ILE A 116 0.06 17.39 -16.05
CA ILE A 116 0.13 18.30 -14.90
C ILE A 116 1.05 19.49 -15.24
N LYS A 117 2.20 19.23 -15.86
CA LYS A 117 3.19 20.25 -16.25
C LYS A 117 2.62 21.31 -17.20
N ASP A 118 1.67 20.92 -18.05
CA ASP A 118 0.96 21.87 -18.93
C ASP A 118 0.08 22.88 -18.16
N LYS A 119 -0.23 22.64 -16.89
CA LYS A 119 -1.12 23.45 -16.06
C LYS A 119 -0.45 24.04 -14.83
N LEU A 120 0.58 23.38 -14.32
CA LEU A 120 1.28 23.75 -13.10
C LEU A 120 2.78 23.72 -13.38
N GLU A 121 3.43 24.89 -13.23
CA GLU A 121 4.88 24.99 -13.28
C GLU A 121 5.55 24.35 -12.06
N ASP A 122 6.82 23.99 -12.16
CA ASP A 122 7.67 23.47 -11.07
C ASP A 122 7.14 22.22 -10.37
N ILE A 123 6.51 21.33 -11.14
CA ILE A 123 6.01 20.05 -10.62
C ILE A 123 7.11 18.98 -10.57
N ILE A 124 7.20 18.28 -9.46
CA ILE A 124 8.07 17.11 -9.29
C ILE A 124 7.22 15.85 -9.19
N THR A 125 7.59 14.82 -9.96
CA THR A 125 7.05 13.47 -9.81
C THR A 125 8.11 12.55 -9.23
N ILE A 126 7.82 11.97 -8.07
CA ILE A 126 8.70 10.98 -7.44
C ILE A 126 8.18 9.60 -7.80
N ILE A 127 8.99 8.81 -8.51
CA ILE A 127 8.67 7.43 -8.90
C ILE A 127 9.49 6.47 -8.05
N ALA A 128 8.82 5.64 -7.28
CA ALA A 128 9.46 4.57 -6.51
C ALA A 128 9.02 3.21 -7.08
N PRO A 129 9.81 2.60 -7.95
CA PRO A 129 9.47 1.31 -8.53
C PRO A 129 9.49 0.19 -7.48
N ARG A 130 8.62 -0.80 -7.60
CA ARG A 130 8.61 -1.98 -6.72
C ARG A 130 9.91 -2.77 -6.79
N HIS A 131 10.56 -2.77 -7.95
CA HIS A 131 11.81 -3.45 -8.23
C HIS A 131 12.82 -2.44 -8.74
N ILE A 132 13.91 -2.25 -8.01
CA ILE A 132 14.95 -1.24 -8.30
C ILE A 132 15.74 -1.53 -9.56
N ASP A 133 15.80 -2.78 -10.04
CA ASP A 133 16.39 -3.17 -11.33
C ASP A 133 15.74 -2.45 -12.53
N ARG A 134 14.54 -1.90 -12.34
CA ARG A 134 13.81 -1.14 -13.38
C ARG A 134 14.21 0.33 -13.49
N VAL A 135 14.98 0.85 -12.54
CA VAL A 135 15.36 2.28 -12.46
C VAL A 135 15.95 2.78 -13.78
N ILE A 136 16.89 2.04 -14.37
CA ILE A 136 17.54 2.41 -15.64
C ILE A 136 16.53 2.41 -16.82
N LYS A 137 15.56 1.48 -16.81
CA LYS A 137 14.51 1.43 -17.84
C LYS A 137 13.59 2.66 -17.75
N ILE A 138 13.23 3.05 -16.54
CA ILE A 138 12.40 4.24 -16.28
C ILE A 138 13.17 5.51 -16.67
N GLU A 139 14.45 5.60 -16.33
CA GLU A 139 15.31 6.73 -16.74
C GLU A 139 15.34 6.90 -18.26
N LYS A 140 15.54 5.81 -19.01
CA LYS A 140 15.51 5.83 -20.48
C LYS A 140 14.14 6.32 -21.02
N LEU A 141 13.05 5.91 -20.38
CA LEU A 141 11.71 6.35 -20.73
C LEU A 141 11.52 7.86 -20.48
N CYS A 142 12.04 8.38 -19.37
CA CYS A 142 12.04 9.83 -19.09
C CYS A 142 12.83 10.60 -20.15
N LYS A 143 14.04 10.17 -20.46
CA LYS A 143 14.90 10.82 -21.48
C LYS A 143 14.24 10.82 -22.87
N LYS A 144 13.55 9.72 -23.25
CA LYS A 144 12.79 9.64 -24.50
C LYS A 144 11.66 10.69 -24.57
N ASN A 145 11.10 11.06 -23.45
CA ASN A 145 10.06 12.09 -23.32
C ASN A 145 10.62 13.50 -23.02
N ASN A 146 11.94 13.72 -23.17
CA ASN A 146 12.62 14.98 -22.89
C ASN A 146 12.39 15.50 -21.47
N LEU A 147 12.29 14.60 -20.49
CA LEU A 147 12.10 14.94 -19.08
C LEU A 147 13.43 14.93 -18.32
N ASN A 148 13.64 15.95 -17.51
CA ASN A 148 14.81 16.08 -16.64
C ASN A 148 14.69 15.14 -15.45
N VAL A 149 15.49 14.07 -15.46
CA VAL A 149 15.40 12.97 -14.50
C VAL A 149 16.61 12.91 -13.59
N GLN A 150 16.40 12.50 -12.34
CA GLN A 150 17.44 12.10 -11.39
C GLN A 150 17.13 10.72 -10.83
N ILE A 151 18.11 9.83 -10.84
CA ILE A 151 18.09 8.61 -10.01
C ILE A 151 18.61 9.00 -8.64
N LEU A 152 17.81 8.76 -7.60
CA LEU A 152 18.10 9.19 -6.23
C LEU A 152 18.40 7.97 -5.36
N SER A 153 19.64 7.86 -4.89
CA SER A 153 20.06 6.86 -3.91
C SER A 153 19.87 7.35 -2.48
N ASN A 154 20.12 6.48 -1.49
CA ASN A 154 20.02 6.84 -0.09
C ASN A 154 20.90 8.04 0.27
N ASN A 155 20.35 8.97 1.03
CA ASN A 155 21.03 10.17 1.53
C ASN A 155 21.49 11.18 0.45
N GLU A 156 21.07 11.01 -0.79
CA GLU A 156 21.29 12.00 -1.85
C GLU A 156 20.28 13.13 -1.81
N LYS A 157 20.69 14.30 -2.29
CA LYS A 157 19.83 15.47 -2.39
C LYS A 157 19.16 15.56 -3.76
N ILE A 158 17.91 15.95 -3.76
CA ILE A 158 17.17 16.29 -4.97
C ILE A 158 17.78 17.58 -5.57
N LEU A 159 18.15 17.52 -6.84
CA LEU A 159 18.68 18.65 -7.60
C LEU A 159 17.53 19.54 -8.08
N LYS A 160 17.80 20.87 -8.14
CA LYS A 160 16.75 21.86 -8.41
C LYS A 160 16.14 21.81 -9.81
N ASP A 161 16.91 21.33 -10.80
CA ASP A 161 16.50 21.29 -12.21
C ASP A 161 15.79 19.98 -12.60
N LYS A 162 15.49 19.11 -11.63
CA LYS A 162 14.91 17.80 -11.87
C LYS A 162 13.42 17.78 -11.63
N GLU A 163 12.68 17.27 -12.61
CA GLU A 163 11.23 17.15 -12.58
C GLU A 163 10.76 15.70 -12.32
N ILE A 164 11.59 14.70 -12.65
CA ILE A 164 11.35 13.29 -12.32
C ILE A 164 12.44 12.78 -11.40
N ILE A 165 12.05 12.29 -10.24
CA ILE A 165 12.95 11.68 -9.27
C ILE A 165 12.65 10.19 -9.18
N ILE A 166 13.61 9.33 -9.52
CA ILE A 166 13.45 7.88 -9.44
C ILE A 166 14.17 7.38 -8.20
N ILE A 167 13.43 6.81 -7.26
CA ILE A 167 13.99 6.27 -6.03
C ILE A 167 14.70 4.94 -6.30
N ASN A 168 15.98 4.89 -6.01
CA ASN A 168 16.86 3.71 -6.14
C ASN A 168 17.21 3.13 -4.77
N SER A 169 16.20 2.92 -3.92
CA SER A 169 16.41 2.37 -2.58
C SER A 169 15.13 1.72 -2.05
N PHE A 170 15.28 0.85 -1.03
CA PHE A 170 14.15 0.23 -0.34
C PHE A 170 13.93 0.86 1.04
N GLY A 171 12.67 0.87 1.47
CA GLY A 171 12.30 1.24 2.85
C GLY A 171 12.06 2.73 3.10
N ASN A 172 12.41 3.62 2.18
CA ASN A 172 12.41 5.08 2.39
C ASN A 172 11.10 5.77 2.03
N LEU A 173 10.11 5.08 1.52
CA LEU A 173 8.83 5.69 1.11
C LEU A 173 8.16 6.55 2.20
N PRO A 174 8.19 6.19 3.50
CA PRO A 174 7.63 7.03 4.53
C PRO A 174 8.25 8.43 4.62
N GLU A 175 9.54 8.58 4.26
CA GLU A 175 10.23 9.88 4.22
C GLU A 175 9.61 10.85 3.21
N TYR A 176 9.06 10.33 2.12
CA TYR A 176 8.39 11.11 1.07
C TYR A 176 6.90 11.26 1.37
N PHE A 177 6.22 10.21 1.83
CA PHE A 177 4.80 10.26 2.20
C PHE A 177 4.51 11.34 3.25
N LYS A 178 5.41 11.53 4.22
CA LYS A 178 5.28 12.57 5.26
C LYS A 178 5.05 13.98 4.70
N TYR A 179 5.56 14.25 3.51
CA TYR A 179 5.48 15.58 2.86
C TYR A 179 4.54 15.58 1.65
N ALA A 180 4.10 14.43 1.18
CA ALA A 180 3.24 14.31 0.01
C ALA A 180 1.78 14.58 0.36
N LYS A 181 1.06 15.24 -0.56
CA LYS A 181 -0.38 15.37 -0.51
C LYS A 181 -1.07 14.19 -1.18
N SER A 182 -0.54 13.75 -2.31
CA SER A 182 -1.17 12.73 -3.17
C SER A 182 -0.19 11.65 -3.58
N VAL A 183 -0.66 10.41 -3.58
CA VAL A 183 0.13 9.23 -3.91
C VAL A 183 -0.67 8.32 -4.83
N PHE A 184 -0.08 7.92 -5.95
CA PHE A 184 -0.55 6.81 -6.75
C PHE A 184 0.09 5.51 -6.25
N ILE A 185 -0.70 4.50 -5.94
CA ILE A 185 -0.21 3.18 -5.51
C ILE A 185 -0.26 2.20 -6.68
N GLY A 186 0.92 1.76 -7.09
CA GLY A 186 1.09 0.88 -8.24
C GLY A 186 0.65 -0.57 -8.02
N LYS A 187 0.92 -1.42 -9.02
CA LYS A 187 0.39 -2.79 -9.16
C LYS A 187 -1.14 -2.81 -9.20
N SER A 188 -1.74 -1.76 -9.68
CA SER A 188 -3.19 -1.56 -9.60
C SER A 188 -3.87 -1.32 -10.95
N THR A 189 -3.10 -1.02 -12.02
CA THR A 189 -3.65 -0.74 -13.36
C THR A 189 -3.41 -1.86 -14.37
N ILE A 190 -2.59 -2.86 -14.05
CA ILE A 190 -2.16 -3.89 -14.97
C ILE A 190 -3.14 -5.07 -14.96
N LYS A 191 -3.92 -5.25 -16.02
CA LYS A 191 -4.94 -6.30 -16.15
C LYS A 191 -4.42 -7.71 -15.88
N LYS A 192 -3.19 -8.04 -16.32
CA LYS A 192 -2.57 -9.35 -16.04
C LYS A 192 -2.39 -9.65 -14.54
N LEU A 193 -2.43 -8.62 -13.70
CA LEU A 193 -2.27 -8.72 -12.25
C LEU A 193 -3.59 -8.59 -11.49
N GLU A 194 -4.75 -8.64 -12.14
CA GLU A 194 -6.07 -8.44 -11.52
C GLU A 194 -6.31 -9.28 -10.26
N ASN A 195 -5.86 -10.54 -10.26
CA ASN A 195 -6.03 -11.49 -9.15
C ASN A 195 -4.92 -11.45 -8.09
N VAL A 196 -3.92 -10.58 -8.27
CA VAL A 196 -2.77 -10.40 -7.37
C VAL A 196 -2.36 -8.93 -7.25
N GLY A 197 -3.15 -8.03 -7.80
CA GLY A 197 -2.90 -6.59 -7.83
C GLY A 197 -3.06 -5.91 -6.48
N GLY A 198 -2.66 -4.65 -6.44
CA GLY A 198 -2.68 -3.80 -5.27
C GLY A 198 -1.45 -3.95 -4.37
N GLN A 199 -0.84 -2.82 -4.05
CA GLN A 199 0.17 -2.67 -3.00
C GLN A 199 -0.47 -2.06 -1.75
N ASN A 200 0.29 -2.05 -0.64
CA ASN A 200 -0.20 -1.55 0.64
C ASN A 200 -0.39 -0.03 0.64
N PRO A 201 -1.61 0.50 0.80
CA PRO A 201 -1.85 1.94 0.87
C PRO A 201 -1.77 2.50 2.30
N ILE A 202 -1.64 1.64 3.33
CA ILE A 202 -1.86 2.01 4.74
C ILE A 202 -0.84 3.06 5.19
N ASP A 203 0.43 2.91 4.83
CA ASP A 203 1.48 3.81 5.30
C ASP A 203 1.31 5.23 4.74
N ALA A 204 0.93 5.33 3.45
CA ALA A 204 0.60 6.61 2.83
C ALA A 204 -0.64 7.25 3.47
N ALA A 205 -1.71 6.47 3.71
CA ALA A 205 -2.92 6.96 4.37
C ALA A 205 -2.66 7.43 5.81
N LYS A 206 -1.83 6.71 6.57
CA LYS A 206 -1.43 7.10 7.93
C LYS A 206 -0.66 8.42 7.99
N LEU A 207 0.09 8.72 6.95
CA LEU A 207 0.81 9.99 6.80
C LEU A 207 -0.04 11.08 6.15
N GLY A 208 -1.34 10.85 5.98
CA GLY A 208 -2.30 11.85 5.52
C GLY A 208 -2.37 12.03 4.01
N CYS A 209 -1.79 11.11 3.24
CA CYS A 209 -1.84 11.21 1.79
C CYS A 209 -3.20 10.80 1.24
N LYS A 210 -3.70 11.54 0.25
CA LYS A 210 -4.77 11.11 -0.63
C LYS A 210 -4.24 10.08 -1.61
N ILE A 211 -4.99 9.01 -1.83
CA ILE A 211 -4.51 7.84 -2.55
C ILE A 211 -5.24 7.66 -3.88
N TYR A 212 -4.48 7.43 -4.94
CA TYR A 212 -4.98 7.05 -6.24
C TYR A 212 -4.53 5.64 -6.59
N HIS A 213 -5.40 4.86 -7.23
CA HIS A 213 -5.09 3.49 -7.62
C HIS A 213 -5.93 3.06 -8.82
N GLY A 214 -5.46 2.08 -9.57
CA GLY A 214 -6.23 1.44 -10.63
C GLY A 214 -7.27 0.45 -10.10
N PRO A 215 -8.01 -0.23 -11.01
CA PRO A 215 -9.10 -1.15 -10.64
C PRO A 215 -8.63 -2.46 -9.98
N TYR A 216 -7.35 -2.82 -10.09
CA TYR A 216 -6.85 -4.14 -9.68
C TYR A 216 -6.16 -4.11 -8.32
N VAL A 217 -6.93 -4.12 -7.24
CA VAL A 217 -6.44 -4.00 -5.86
C VAL A 217 -6.75 -5.23 -4.99
N TYR A 218 -6.85 -6.40 -5.61
CA TYR A 218 -7.27 -7.65 -4.97
C TYR A 218 -6.56 -7.94 -3.63
N ASN A 219 -5.25 -7.68 -3.55
CA ASN A 219 -4.48 -7.97 -2.33
C ASN A 219 -4.87 -7.12 -1.12
N PHE A 220 -5.45 -5.94 -1.34
CA PHE A 220 -5.83 -5.01 -0.30
C PHE A 220 -7.26 -4.51 -0.49
N LYS A 221 -8.11 -5.28 -1.19
CA LYS A 221 -9.48 -4.89 -1.55
C LYS A 221 -10.24 -4.31 -0.37
N ASP A 222 -10.25 -5.01 0.78
CA ASP A 222 -10.98 -4.55 1.96
C ASP A 222 -10.45 -3.20 2.50
N ILE A 223 -9.14 -2.96 2.39
CA ILE A 223 -8.55 -1.68 2.80
C ILE A 223 -8.94 -0.57 1.83
N TYR A 224 -8.85 -0.82 0.52
CA TYR A 224 -9.27 0.19 -0.47
C TYR A 224 -10.77 0.51 -0.35
N GLU A 225 -11.63 -0.47 -0.12
CA GLU A 225 -13.07 -0.22 0.14
C GLU A 225 -13.30 0.70 1.36
N ILE A 226 -12.51 0.53 2.43
CA ILE A 226 -12.56 1.42 3.61
C ILE A 226 -12.07 2.82 3.23
N LEU A 227 -10.98 2.92 2.50
CA LEU A 227 -10.39 4.21 2.09
C LEU A 227 -11.31 4.97 1.12
N GLU A 228 -11.90 4.29 0.14
CA GLU A 228 -12.87 4.86 -0.80
C GLU A 228 -14.12 5.38 -0.09
N LYS A 229 -14.68 4.58 0.85
CA LYS A 229 -15.84 4.94 1.66
C LYS A 229 -15.65 6.24 2.46
N ASN A 230 -14.41 6.53 2.81
CA ASN A 230 -14.02 7.72 3.58
C ASN A 230 -13.39 8.81 2.69
N ASN A 231 -13.51 8.72 1.37
CA ASN A 231 -12.95 9.67 0.40
C ASN A 231 -11.42 9.87 0.50
N ILE A 232 -10.71 8.88 1.05
CA ILE A 232 -9.24 8.89 1.19
C ILE A 232 -8.58 8.34 -0.07
N SER A 233 -9.19 7.34 -0.70
CA SER A 233 -8.70 6.84 -1.97
C SER A 233 -9.72 7.00 -3.09
N LYS A 234 -9.20 7.08 -4.31
CA LYS A 234 -9.98 7.18 -5.53
C LYS A 234 -9.42 6.26 -6.60
N LYS A 235 -10.30 5.47 -7.20
CA LYS A 235 -9.96 4.66 -8.35
C LYS A 235 -9.81 5.56 -9.58
N ILE A 236 -8.81 5.28 -10.40
CA ILE A 236 -8.59 5.91 -11.71
C ILE A 236 -8.53 4.84 -12.82
N ASP A 237 -8.97 5.19 -13.98
CA ASP A 237 -8.98 4.29 -15.13
C ASP A 237 -7.85 4.59 -16.13
N ASN A 238 -7.34 5.84 -16.19
CA ASN A 238 -6.32 6.28 -17.13
C ASN A 238 -5.45 7.42 -16.57
N PHE A 239 -4.47 7.87 -17.37
CA PHE A 239 -3.55 8.94 -16.98
C PHE A 239 -4.20 10.33 -17.00
N GLU A 240 -5.21 10.54 -17.85
CA GLU A 240 -5.96 11.79 -17.92
C GLU A 240 -6.68 12.05 -16.62
N GLU A 241 -7.39 11.05 -16.12
CA GLU A 241 -8.14 11.13 -14.86
C GLU A 241 -7.20 11.33 -13.67
N LEU A 242 -6.07 10.57 -13.63
CA LEU A 242 -5.06 10.77 -12.59
C LEU A 242 -4.49 12.19 -12.63
N GLY A 243 -4.16 12.69 -13.84
CA GLY A 243 -3.63 14.04 -14.03
C GLY A 243 -4.60 15.12 -13.57
N ASP A 244 -5.89 15.01 -13.89
CA ASP A 244 -6.91 15.99 -13.48
C ASP A 244 -7.05 16.06 -11.95
N HIS A 245 -7.10 14.89 -11.29
CA HIS A 245 -7.16 14.87 -9.84
C HIS A 245 -5.91 15.42 -9.17
N LEU A 246 -4.73 15.10 -9.70
CA LEU A 246 -3.48 15.62 -9.17
C LEU A 246 -3.36 17.15 -9.37
N ILE A 247 -3.84 17.69 -10.49
CA ILE A 247 -3.91 19.14 -10.72
C ILE A 247 -4.75 19.82 -9.64
N GLU A 248 -5.93 19.28 -9.32
CA GLU A 248 -6.79 19.80 -8.26
C GLU A 248 -6.10 19.76 -6.89
N ASP A 249 -5.49 18.63 -6.56
CA ASP A 249 -4.81 18.46 -5.30
C ASP A 249 -3.61 19.39 -5.16
N LEU A 250 -2.83 19.58 -6.22
CA LEU A 250 -1.57 20.35 -6.20
C LEU A 250 -1.72 21.85 -6.40
N LYS A 251 -2.92 22.33 -6.79
CA LYS A 251 -3.21 23.78 -6.82
C LYS A 251 -3.06 24.44 -5.45
N ASN A 252 -3.43 23.72 -4.39
CA ASN A 252 -3.34 24.19 -3.02
C ASN A 252 -2.09 23.59 -2.36
N SER A 253 -1.23 24.42 -1.80
CA SER A 253 0.02 24.03 -1.12
C SER A 253 -0.16 23.31 0.22
N ALA A 254 -1.37 22.93 0.58
CA ALA A 254 -1.64 22.21 1.81
C ALA A 254 -1.01 20.81 1.78
N LYS A 255 -0.30 20.45 2.84
CA LYS A 255 0.25 19.12 3.11
C LYS A 255 -0.86 18.07 3.30
N GLY A 256 -0.48 16.82 3.47
CA GLY A 256 -1.39 15.71 3.77
C GLY A 256 -2.41 16.04 4.86
N ASP A 257 -3.59 15.46 4.75
CA ASP A 257 -4.73 15.78 5.60
C ASP A 257 -4.61 15.05 6.95
N ARG A 258 -4.54 15.82 8.04
CA ARG A 258 -4.53 15.27 9.42
C ARG A 258 -5.78 14.49 9.76
N GLN A 259 -6.91 14.77 9.12
CA GLN A 259 -8.15 14.02 9.32
C GLN A 259 -8.02 12.61 8.77
N ILE A 260 -7.35 12.43 7.62
CA ILE A 260 -7.05 11.12 7.04
C ILE A 260 -6.21 10.29 8.03
N SER A 261 -5.12 10.87 8.52
CA SER A 261 -4.23 10.20 9.49
C SER A 261 -4.98 9.81 10.77
N SER A 262 -5.77 10.71 11.34
CA SER A 262 -6.58 10.46 12.54
C SER A 262 -7.58 9.33 12.34
N LEU A 263 -8.29 9.31 11.22
CA LEU A 263 -9.26 8.27 10.89
C LEU A 263 -8.60 6.89 10.77
N ILE A 264 -7.49 6.79 10.05
CA ILE A 264 -6.78 5.52 9.89
C ILE A 264 -6.22 5.01 11.22
N ASN A 265 -5.74 5.89 12.06
CA ASN A 265 -5.27 5.53 13.41
C ASN A 265 -6.43 5.05 14.30
N SER A 266 -7.62 5.67 14.23
CA SER A 266 -8.79 5.22 14.98
C SER A 266 -9.26 3.83 14.54
N LEU A 267 -9.26 3.56 13.23
CA LEU A 267 -9.57 2.23 12.69
C LEU A 267 -8.53 1.18 13.16
N GLY A 268 -7.26 1.56 13.22
CA GLY A 268 -6.19 0.71 13.77
C GLY A 268 -6.41 0.38 15.24
N GLN A 269 -6.77 1.37 16.07
CA GLN A 269 -7.06 1.15 17.49
C GLN A 269 -8.29 0.24 17.69
N LYS A 270 -9.34 0.43 16.92
CA LYS A 270 -10.50 -0.46 16.95
C LYS A 270 -10.09 -1.91 16.62
N THR A 271 -9.34 -2.11 15.54
CA THR A 271 -8.82 -3.44 15.16
C THR A 271 -7.99 -4.07 16.28
N LEU A 272 -7.16 -3.28 16.96
CA LEU A 272 -6.37 -3.75 18.11
C LEU A 272 -7.26 -4.18 19.28
N THR A 273 -8.20 -3.35 19.68
CA THR A 273 -9.11 -3.62 20.79
C THR A 273 -9.93 -4.88 20.52
N ASP A 274 -10.51 -5.02 19.33
CA ASP A 274 -11.30 -6.19 18.95
C ASP A 274 -10.42 -7.46 18.92
N THR A 275 -9.18 -7.35 18.40
CA THR A 275 -8.21 -8.47 18.39
C THR A 275 -7.83 -8.91 19.80
N MET A 276 -7.54 -7.97 20.69
CA MET A 276 -7.18 -8.29 22.10
C MET A 276 -8.34 -8.94 22.85
N LYS A 277 -9.57 -8.44 22.65
CA LYS A 277 -10.78 -9.00 23.27
C LYS A 277 -11.02 -10.46 22.89
N ASP A 278 -10.79 -10.82 21.63
CA ASP A 278 -11.04 -12.17 21.14
C ASP A 278 -9.86 -13.13 21.42
N CYS A 279 -8.68 -12.62 21.78
CA CYS A 279 -7.51 -13.40 22.19
C CYS A 279 -7.50 -13.76 23.68
N LEU A 280 -8.20 -13.01 24.50
CA LEU A 280 -8.31 -13.20 25.97
C LEU A 280 -9.50 -14.10 26.31
#